data_45c4a1564c8e040cd1f878b3e41f9da5
#
_entry.id   45c4a1564c8e040cd1f878b3e41f9da5
#
_cell.length_a   1.000
_cell.length_b   1.000
_cell.length_c   1.000
_cell.angle_alpha   90.00
_cell.angle_beta   90.00
_cell.angle_gamma   90.00
#
_symmetry.space_group_name_H-M   'P 1'
#
loop_
_entity.id
_entity.type
_entity.pdbx_description
1 polymer ?
#
loop_
_entity_poly.entity_id
_entity_poly.type
_entity_poly.pdbx_seq_one_letter_code
_entity_poly.pdbx_strand_id
1 'polypeptide(L)'
;MIGRSARVAPSVVAIVAVAVLAAPAILMAGCGPTQVPSNAAASATGSLAPASTAEGPSSSDAASPPRSDPASPGVGAGAQVDPGLLAFVPSSVEGVPLTFDPETSATIAGDPAIARDAASLAVAFAIIPAASGVDDFAIVNVVRLRDPSKDEAWFRDWRESYDEGACSQADGVAVGHAEAEIGGGTVYIGSCAGGVLTYHTRLEHAGILVSVHALGSRRLGEKVMAGIHR
;
A
#
# COMPACT_ATOMS: atom_id res chain seq x y z
N MET A 1 -18.50 11.58 -35.66
CA MET A 1 -18.91 10.86 -34.42
C MET A 1 -17.69 10.77 -33.55
N ILE A 2 -17.61 11.61 -32.52
CA ILE A 2 -16.42 11.76 -31.66
C ILE A 2 -16.71 10.95 -30.39
N GLY A 3 -16.02 9.80 -30.24
CA GLY A 3 -16.15 8.94 -29.07
C GLY A 3 -15.54 9.63 -27.84
N ARG A 4 -16.34 9.87 -26.81
CA ARG A 4 -15.91 10.30 -25.49
C ARG A 4 -15.27 9.10 -24.78
N SER A 5 -13.95 9.08 -24.67
CA SER A 5 -13.24 8.20 -23.74
C SER A 5 -13.60 8.60 -22.30
N ALA A 6 -14.25 7.69 -21.61
CA ALA A 6 -14.48 7.82 -20.17
C ALA A 6 -13.12 7.64 -19.48
N ARG A 7 -12.61 8.68 -18.85
CA ARG A 7 -11.47 8.58 -17.93
C ARG A 7 -11.96 7.85 -16.68
N VAL A 8 -11.48 6.63 -16.49
CA VAL A 8 -11.60 5.90 -15.24
C VAL A 8 -10.67 6.59 -14.25
N ALA A 9 -11.24 7.16 -13.20
CA ALA A 9 -10.45 7.75 -12.12
C ALA A 9 -9.62 6.66 -11.44
N PRO A 10 -8.32 6.87 -11.18
CA PRO A 10 -7.51 5.92 -10.43
C PRO A 10 -8.04 5.84 -8.99
N SER A 11 -8.46 4.66 -8.59
CA SER A 11 -8.78 4.39 -7.19
C SER A 11 -7.47 4.39 -6.41
N VAL A 12 -7.37 5.28 -5.44
CA VAL A 12 -6.25 5.40 -4.51
C VAL A 12 -6.10 4.08 -3.76
N VAL A 13 -5.05 3.34 -4.04
CA VAL A 13 -4.65 2.15 -3.29
C VAL A 13 -4.03 2.63 -1.98
N ALA A 14 -4.80 2.66 -0.91
CA ALA A 14 -4.29 2.91 0.43
C ALA A 14 -3.56 1.65 0.91
N ILE A 15 -2.25 1.60 0.71
CA ILE A 15 -1.41 0.56 1.30
C ILE A 15 -1.21 0.92 2.76
N VAL A 16 -1.91 0.24 3.65
CA VAL A 16 -1.74 0.38 5.09
C VAL A 16 -0.45 -0.33 5.50
N ALA A 17 0.65 0.40 5.64
CA ALA A 17 1.82 -0.10 6.34
C ALA A 17 1.65 0.21 7.83
N VAL A 18 1.39 -0.80 8.63
CA VAL A 18 1.42 -0.67 10.09
C VAL A 18 2.89 -0.57 10.50
N ALA A 19 3.37 0.66 10.71
CA ALA A 19 4.66 0.89 11.34
C ALA A 19 4.51 0.60 12.84
N VAL A 20 4.99 -0.55 13.29
CA VAL A 20 5.19 -0.82 14.72
C VAL A 20 6.41 -0.02 15.17
N LEU A 21 6.20 1.25 15.52
CA LEU A 21 7.18 2.06 16.24
C LEU A 21 7.09 1.73 17.73
N ALA A 22 7.84 0.72 18.16
CA ALA A 22 8.17 0.56 19.57
C ALA A 22 9.24 1.60 19.92
N ALA A 23 8.84 2.80 20.34
CA ALA A 23 9.74 3.79 20.89
C ALA A 23 10.07 3.44 22.33
N PRO A 24 11.35 3.26 22.72
CA PRO A 24 11.75 3.27 24.11
C PRO A 24 11.69 4.71 24.64
N ALA A 25 10.85 4.96 25.64
CA ALA A 25 10.82 6.21 26.37
C ALA A 25 12.14 6.41 27.13
N ILE A 26 13.00 7.27 26.62
CA ILE A 26 14.16 7.78 27.37
C ILE A 26 13.69 9.02 28.12
N LEU A 27 13.51 8.86 29.43
CA LEU A 27 13.35 9.95 30.39
C LEU A 27 14.66 10.73 30.47
N MET A 28 14.71 11.95 29.92
CA MET A 28 15.70 12.94 30.26
C MET A 28 14.99 14.12 30.90
N ALA A 29 15.19 14.23 32.22
CA ALA A 29 14.86 15.40 33.01
C ALA A 29 15.81 16.55 32.64
N GLY A 30 15.27 17.68 32.18
CA GLY A 30 15.99 18.91 31.93
C GLY A 30 15.07 20.09 32.18
N CYS A 31 15.21 20.73 33.36
CA CYS A 31 14.53 21.97 33.72
C CYS A 31 15.03 23.17 32.89
N GLY A 32 14.07 24.02 32.46
CA GLY A 32 14.36 25.38 32.03
C GLY A 32 13.10 26.10 31.60
N PRO A 33 12.67 27.20 32.26
CA PRO A 33 11.44 27.89 31.94
C PRO A 33 11.67 29.07 30.99
N THR A 34 10.86 29.20 29.95
CA THR A 34 10.64 30.51 29.31
C THR A 34 9.25 30.56 28.67
N GLN A 35 8.46 31.34 29.30
CA GLN A 35 7.32 32.21 28.96
C GLN A 35 6.64 32.12 27.59
N VAL A 36 5.31 32.07 27.75
CA VAL A 36 4.18 32.28 26.85
C VAL A 36 4.16 33.73 26.31
N PRO A 37 3.51 34.00 25.16
CA PRO A 37 2.31 34.81 25.28
C PRO A 37 1.07 34.16 24.64
N SER A 38 -0.01 34.33 25.38
CA SER A 38 -1.41 34.15 25.01
C SER A 38 -1.81 35.04 23.85
N ASN A 39 -2.72 34.58 22.98
CA ASN A 39 -3.80 35.36 22.39
C ASN A 39 -4.90 34.39 22.02
N ALA A 40 -5.96 34.42 22.78
CA ALA A 40 -7.26 35.06 22.63
C ALA A 40 -8.13 34.53 21.47
N ALA A 41 -9.08 33.70 21.91
CA ALA A 41 -10.52 33.74 21.68
C ALA A 41 -11.10 34.16 20.31
N ALA A 42 -11.89 33.24 19.73
CA ALA A 42 -13.18 33.61 19.16
C ALA A 42 -14.11 32.40 19.18
N SER A 43 -15.10 32.54 20.04
CA SER A 43 -16.32 31.71 20.08
C SER A 43 -17.20 32.05 18.88
N ALA A 44 -17.79 31.06 18.25
CA ALA A 44 -18.98 31.25 17.42
C ALA A 44 -19.96 30.12 17.69
N THR A 45 -20.95 30.49 18.47
CA THR A 45 -22.23 29.83 18.71
C THR A 45 -23.13 29.95 17.48
N GLY A 46 -23.87 28.90 17.16
CA GLY A 46 -24.95 28.91 16.14
C GLY A 46 -25.54 27.53 16.09
N SER A 47 -26.50 27.33 16.80
CA SER A 47 -27.97 27.49 16.76
C SER A 47 -28.70 26.32 16.11
N LEU A 48 -29.56 25.75 16.94
CA LEU A 48 -30.51 24.66 16.79
C LEU A 48 -31.62 24.93 15.74
N ALA A 49 -32.18 23.88 15.20
CA ALA A 49 -33.58 23.43 15.22
C ALA A 49 -34.13 23.10 13.82
N PRO A 50 -35.31 22.45 13.70
CA PRO A 50 -35.81 21.30 14.38
C PRO A 50 -36.37 20.21 13.42
N ALA A 51 -36.90 19.16 14.01
CA ALA A 51 -37.60 18.00 13.47
C ALA A 51 -38.76 18.36 12.51
N SER A 52 -38.99 17.46 11.53
CA SER A 52 -40.29 17.27 10.90
C SER A 52 -40.56 15.77 10.76
N THR A 53 -41.50 15.37 11.57
CA THR A 53 -42.23 14.12 11.53
C THR A 53 -43.22 14.14 10.34
N ALA A 54 -43.22 13.10 9.52
CA ALA A 54 -44.37 12.81 8.66
C ALA A 54 -44.60 11.31 8.66
N GLU A 55 -45.64 10.89 9.37
CA GLU A 55 -46.31 9.60 9.24
C GLU A 55 -47.13 9.59 7.94
N GLY A 56 -47.29 8.40 7.32
CA GLY A 56 -48.29 8.13 6.31
C GLY A 56 -48.06 6.77 5.63
N PRO A 57 -49.10 6.09 5.19
CA PRO A 57 -49.60 4.87 5.80
C PRO A 57 -49.23 3.58 5.04
N SER A 58 -49.39 2.48 5.77
CA SER A 58 -49.45 1.09 5.29
C SER A 58 -50.19 0.89 3.95
N SER A 59 -49.57 0.14 3.07
CA SER A 59 -50.26 -0.68 2.07
C SER A 59 -49.65 -2.08 2.07
N SER A 60 -50.38 -2.99 2.65
CA SER A 60 -50.21 -4.43 2.45
C SER A 60 -50.54 -4.77 1.02
N ASP A 61 -49.66 -5.41 0.29
CA ASP A 61 -50.08 -6.25 -0.83
C ASP A 61 -49.08 -7.40 -1.11
N ALA A 62 -49.66 -8.57 -1.04
CA ALA A 62 -49.40 -9.79 -1.81
C ALA A 62 -47.95 -10.30 -1.90
N ALA A 63 -47.73 -11.38 -1.15
CA ALA A 63 -46.61 -12.31 -1.32
C ALA A 63 -46.58 -12.90 -2.73
N SER A 64 -45.58 -12.49 -3.51
CA SER A 64 -45.11 -13.21 -4.70
C SER A 64 -44.10 -14.29 -4.27
N PRO A 65 -44.16 -15.50 -4.86
CA PRO A 65 -43.16 -16.53 -4.51
C PRO A 65 -41.75 -16.09 -4.87
N PRO A 66 -40.74 -16.51 -4.08
CA PRO A 66 -39.37 -16.14 -4.34
C PRO A 66 -38.93 -16.71 -5.69
N ARG A 67 -38.69 -15.82 -6.65
CA ARG A 67 -37.87 -16.17 -7.83
C ARG A 67 -36.46 -16.41 -7.29
N SER A 68 -35.98 -17.63 -7.48
CA SER A 68 -34.56 -17.92 -7.35
C SER A 68 -33.83 -17.10 -8.40
N ASP A 69 -33.33 -15.93 -8.02
CA ASP A 69 -32.38 -15.18 -8.84
C ASP A 69 -31.16 -16.07 -9.10
N PRO A 70 -30.69 -16.15 -10.36
CA PRO A 70 -29.42 -16.81 -10.63
C PRO A 70 -28.38 -16.11 -9.76
N ALA A 71 -27.66 -16.91 -8.93
CA ALA A 71 -26.63 -16.43 -8.04
C ALA A 71 -25.78 -15.41 -8.79
N SER A 72 -25.84 -14.14 -8.36
CA SER A 72 -24.89 -13.12 -8.79
C SER A 72 -23.50 -13.70 -8.63
N PRO A 73 -22.60 -13.58 -9.62
CA PRO A 73 -21.23 -14.01 -9.46
C PRO A 73 -20.69 -13.30 -8.22
N GLY A 74 -20.33 -14.10 -7.22
CA GLY A 74 -20.01 -13.63 -5.88
C GLY A 74 -19.06 -12.44 -5.92
N VAL A 75 -19.40 -11.41 -5.17
CA VAL A 75 -18.52 -10.26 -4.85
C VAL A 75 -17.17 -10.83 -4.47
N GLY A 76 -16.14 -10.51 -5.25
CA GLY A 76 -14.90 -11.22 -5.36
C GLY A 76 -14.28 -11.58 -4.02
N ALA A 77 -13.98 -12.84 -3.84
CA ALA A 77 -13.07 -13.28 -2.81
C ALA A 77 -11.81 -12.40 -2.89
N GLY A 78 -11.34 -11.88 -1.74
CA GLY A 78 -10.10 -11.10 -1.65
C GLY A 78 -8.93 -11.82 -2.33
N ALA A 79 -7.79 -11.18 -2.44
CA ALA A 79 -6.58 -11.88 -2.86
C ALA A 79 -6.20 -12.92 -1.78
N GLN A 80 -5.53 -14.00 -2.19
CA GLN A 80 -5.06 -15.01 -1.24
C GLN A 80 -3.70 -14.59 -0.67
N VAL A 81 -3.46 -14.85 0.62
CA VAL A 81 -2.13 -14.76 1.20
C VAL A 81 -1.36 -16.05 0.84
N ASP A 82 -0.26 -15.90 0.12
CA ASP A 82 0.57 -17.03 -0.36
C ASP A 82 2.05 -16.79 -0.05
N PRO A 83 2.56 -17.26 1.10
CA PRO A 83 3.98 -17.10 1.45
C PRO A 83 4.93 -17.79 0.46
N GLY A 84 4.44 -18.74 -0.35
CA GLY A 84 5.24 -19.38 -1.40
C GLY A 84 5.73 -18.40 -2.48
N LEU A 85 5.08 -17.23 -2.61
CA LEU A 85 5.53 -16.17 -3.51
C LEU A 85 6.90 -15.59 -3.11
N LEU A 86 7.31 -15.73 -1.85
CA LEU A 86 8.63 -15.25 -1.41
C LEU A 86 9.79 -16.06 -2.01
N ALA A 87 9.51 -17.19 -2.67
CA ALA A 87 10.51 -17.90 -3.47
C ALA A 87 11.04 -17.11 -4.67
N PHE A 88 10.35 -16.03 -5.10
CA PHE A 88 10.81 -15.15 -6.17
C PHE A 88 11.83 -14.09 -5.71
N VAL A 89 12.00 -13.91 -4.41
CA VAL A 89 12.93 -12.93 -3.84
C VAL A 89 13.99 -13.63 -2.99
N PRO A 90 15.16 -12.99 -2.72
CA PRO A 90 16.18 -13.62 -1.89
C PRO A 90 15.61 -13.90 -0.48
N SER A 91 16.06 -14.99 0.14
CA SER A 91 15.65 -15.32 1.51
C SER A 91 16.22 -14.38 2.58
N SER A 92 17.26 -13.63 2.24
CA SER A 92 17.92 -12.65 3.13
C SER A 92 18.57 -11.52 2.32
N VAL A 93 18.75 -10.38 2.96
CA VAL A 93 19.50 -9.23 2.43
C VAL A 93 20.50 -8.74 3.48
N GLU A 94 21.76 -8.56 3.10
CA GLU A 94 22.85 -8.20 4.03
C GLU A 94 22.99 -9.18 5.23
N GLY A 95 22.63 -10.45 5.03
CA GLY A 95 22.64 -11.47 6.08
C GLY A 95 21.42 -11.40 7.03
N VAL A 96 20.51 -10.47 6.84
CA VAL A 96 19.25 -10.37 7.60
C VAL A 96 18.16 -11.09 6.82
N PRO A 97 17.44 -12.06 7.43
CA PRO A 97 16.33 -12.75 6.78
C PRO A 97 15.23 -11.79 6.35
N LEU A 98 14.65 -12.01 5.17
CA LEU A 98 13.37 -11.44 4.78
C LEU A 98 12.27 -12.22 5.50
N THR A 99 11.71 -11.60 6.54
CA THR A 99 10.71 -12.24 7.40
C THR A 99 9.31 -12.02 6.83
N PHE A 100 8.58 -13.09 6.61
CA PHE A 100 7.18 -13.04 6.17
C PHE A 100 6.29 -12.34 7.21
N ASP A 101 5.44 -11.42 6.74
CA ASP A 101 4.46 -10.70 7.55
C ASP A 101 3.03 -11.14 7.18
N PRO A 102 2.44 -12.10 7.91
CA PRO A 102 1.11 -12.60 7.60
C PRO A 102 0.01 -11.57 7.86
N GLU A 103 0.18 -10.68 8.84
CA GLU A 103 -0.83 -9.69 9.23
C GLU A 103 -0.94 -8.58 8.16
N THR A 104 0.20 -8.01 7.76
CA THR A 104 0.23 -7.03 6.67
C THR A 104 -0.23 -7.66 5.36
N SER A 105 0.18 -8.91 5.07
CA SER A 105 -0.27 -9.63 3.89
C SER A 105 -1.80 -9.80 3.86
N ALA A 106 -2.41 -10.17 4.99
CA ALA A 106 -3.86 -10.34 5.09
C ALA A 106 -4.60 -9.01 4.94
N THR A 107 -4.07 -7.93 5.53
CA THR A 107 -4.63 -6.58 5.42
C THR A 107 -4.66 -6.12 3.96
N ILE A 108 -3.53 -6.25 3.25
CA ILE A 108 -3.43 -5.85 1.84
C ILE A 108 -4.28 -6.76 0.95
N ALA A 109 -4.33 -8.06 1.22
CA ALA A 109 -5.14 -9.01 0.47
C ALA A 109 -6.65 -8.75 0.58
N GLY A 110 -7.07 -8.14 1.70
CA GLY A 110 -8.45 -7.71 1.94
C GLY A 110 -8.86 -6.42 1.23
N ASP A 111 -7.90 -5.64 0.71
CA ASP A 111 -8.20 -4.41 -0.01
C ASP A 111 -8.86 -4.73 -1.36
N PRO A 112 -10.08 -4.23 -1.63
CA PRO A 112 -10.80 -4.50 -2.88
C PRO A 112 -10.05 -4.02 -4.14
N ALA A 113 -9.25 -2.94 -4.03
CA ALA A 113 -8.48 -2.44 -5.17
C ALA A 113 -7.35 -3.40 -5.54
N ILE A 114 -6.68 -3.97 -4.55
CA ILE A 114 -5.66 -5.00 -4.73
C ILE A 114 -6.30 -6.31 -5.20
N ALA A 115 -7.37 -6.75 -4.53
CA ALA A 115 -8.07 -8.00 -4.83
C ALA A 115 -8.65 -8.06 -6.25
N ARG A 116 -8.93 -6.93 -6.88
CA ARG A 116 -9.37 -6.85 -8.26
C ARG A 116 -8.32 -7.41 -9.23
N ASP A 117 -7.06 -7.07 -9.02
CA ASP A 117 -5.96 -7.38 -9.94
C ASP A 117 -5.04 -8.50 -9.42
N ALA A 118 -4.96 -8.70 -8.11
CA ALA A 118 -4.15 -9.73 -7.46
C ALA A 118 -4.92 -11.04 -7.23
N ALA A 119 -4.35 -12.16 -7.68
CA ALA A 119 -4.82 -13.51 -7.31
C ALA A 119 -4.31 -13.89 -5.92
N SER A 120 -3.03 -13.63 -5.66
CA SER A 120 -2.40 -13.86 -4.36
C SER A 120 -1.26 -12.87 -4.14
N LEU A 121 -0.87 -12.70 -2.86
CA LEU A 121 0.24 -11.86 -2.47
C LEU A 121 0.93 -12.36 -1.20
N ALA A 122 2.17 -11.92 -1.02
CA ALA A 122 2.92 -12.04 0.23
C ALA A 122 3.72 -10.77 0.50
N VAL A 123 3.84 -10.43 1.77
CA VAL A 123 4.67 -9.32 2.26
C VAL A 123 5.77 -9.89 3.15
N ALA A 124 6.98 -9.38 2.98
CA ALA A 124 8.11 -9.67 3.87
C ALA A 124 8.88 -8.40 4.17
N PHE A 125 9.62 -8.40 5.26
CA PHE A 125 10.45 -7.25 5.65
C PHE A 125 11.81 -7.69 6.16
N ALA A 126 12.79 -6.80 6.04
CA ALA A 126 14.08 -6.84 6.73
C ALA A 126 14.34 -5.48 7.37
N ILE A 127 14.83 -5.48 8.60
CA ILE A 127 15.20 -4.27 9.34
C ILE A 127 16.60 -4.47 9.88
N ILE A 128 17.48 -3.51 9.64
CA ILE A 128 18.84 -3.46 10.17
C ILE A 128 18.94 -2.23 11.08
N PRO A 129 18.98 -2.43 12.41
CA PRO A 129 19.09 -1.31 13.33
C PRO A 129 20.34 -0.49 13.08
N ALA A 130 20.20 0.82 13.01
CA ALA A 130 21.34 1.74 12.94
C ALA A 130 21.91 1.98 14.34
N ALA A 131 23.22 2.14 14.44
CA ALA A 131 23.86 2.55 15.68
C ALA A 131 23.46 3.98 16.10
N SER A 132 23.09 4.81 15.13
CA SER A 132 22.55 6.15 15.31
C SER A 132 21.78 6.54 14.05
N GLY A 133 20.73 7.35 14.20
CA GLY A 133 19.91 7.82 13.08
C GLY A 133 18.72 6.90 12.80
N VAL A 134 18.39 6.76 11.52
CA VAL A 134 17.24 5.98 11.05
C VAL A 134 17.69 4.58 10.68
N ASP A 135 16.90 3.56 11.07
CA ASP A 135 17.14 2.17 10.71
C ASP A 135 17.06 1.97 9.19
N ASP A 136 17.93 1.11 8.67
CA ASP A 136 17.77 0.64 7.29
C ASP A 136 16.66 -0.42 7.25
N PHE A 137 15.71 -0.26 6.35
CA PHE A 137 14.68 -1.28 6.15
C PHE A 137 14.36 -1.53 4.68
N ALA A 138 13.79 -2.67 4.40
CA ALA A 138 13.13 -2.99 3.15
C ALA A 138 11.82 -3.75 3.44
N ILE A 139 10.73 -3.32 2.83
CA ILE A 139 9.45 -4.04 2.82
C ILE A 139 9.20 -4.49 1.39
N VAL A 140 8.99 -5.78 1.23
CA VAL A 140 8.87 -6.46 -0.05
C VAL A 140 7.46 -6.98 -0.23
N ASN A 141 6.80 -6.58 -1.31
CA ASN A 141 5.50 -7.06 -1.72
C ASN A 141 5.67 -7.90 -2.98
N VAL A 142 5.25 -9.16 -2.94
CA VAL A 142 5.24 -10.05 -4.10
C VAL A 142 3.78 -10.37 -4.43
N VAL A 143 3.36 -10.03 -5.64
CA VAL A 143 1.96 -10.15 -6.08
C VAL A 143 1.88 -11.03 -7.32
N ARG A 144 1.02 -12.03 -7.30
CA ARG A 144 0.61 -12.80 -8.47
C ARG A 144 -0.62 -12.15 -9.09
N LEU A 145 -0.53 -11.77 -10.34
CA LEU A 145 -1.66 -11.18 -11.07
C LEU A 145 -2.73 -12.22 -11.39
N ARG A 146 -3.99 -11.82 -11.35
CA ARG A 146 -5.12 -12.60 -11.89
C ARG A 146 -5.06 -12.68 -13.42
N ASP A 147 -4.66 -11.59 -14.03
CA ASP A 147 -4.47 -11.47 -15.46
C ASP A 147 -3.00 -11.11 -15.76
N PRO A 148 -2.18 -12.08 -16.15
CA PRO A 148 -0.78 -11.84 -16.47
C PRO A 148 -0.58 -11.08 -17.80
N SER A 149 -1.64 -10.87 -18.60
CA SER A 149 -1.57 -10.16 -19.87
C SER A 149 -1.72 -8.64 -19.75
N LYS A 150 -1.81 -8.11 -18.53
CA LYS A 150 -1.80 -6.65 -18.28
C LYS A 150 -0.66 -5.98 -19.03
N ASP A 151 -0.96 -4.85 -19.68
CA ASP A 151 0.02 -4.12 -20.49
C ASP A 151 0.94 -3.22 -19.67
N GLU A 152 1.90 -2.60 -20.33
CA GLU A 152 2.86 -1.68 -19.70
C GLU A 152 2.19 -0.41 -19.17
N ALA A 153 1.11 0.06 -19.80
CA ALA A 153 0.37 1.22 -19.31
C ALA A 153 -0.27 0.93 -17.94
N TRP A 154 -0.88 -0.25 -17.81
CA TRP A 154 -1.41 -0.70 -16.53
C TRP A 154 -0.31 -0.85 -15.47
N PHE A 155 0.85 -1.42 -15.84
CA PHE A 155 1.98 -1.58 -14.90
C PHE A 155 2.54 -0.23 -14.44
N ARG A 156 2.60 0.76 -15.33
CA ARG A 156 2.98 2.13 -14.96
C ARG A 156 1.99 2.72 -13.95
N ASP A 157 0.69 2.62 -14.21
CA ASP A 157 -0.34 3.13 -13.32
C ASP A 157 -0.29 2.43 -11.94
N TRP A 158 0.03 1.13 -11.92
CA TRP A 158 0.29 0.39 -10.68
C TRP A 158 1.46 0.96 -9.90
N ARG A 159 2.61 1.19 -10.55
CA ARG A 159 3.81 1.76 -9.90
C ARG A 159 3.52 3.14 -9.32
N GLU A 160 2.94 4.03 -10.12
CA GLU A 160 2.61 5.38 -9.69
C GLU A 160 1.71 5.38 -8.46
N SER A 161 0.68 4.55 -8.44
CA SER A 161 -0.21 4.39 -7.29
C SER A 161 0.51 3.83 -6.05
N TYR A 162 1.42 2.88 -6.25
CA TYR A 162 2.24 2.34 -5.16
C TYR A 162 3.18 3.41 -4.59
N ASP A 163 3.84 4.17 -5.45
CA ASP A 163 4.77 5.25 -5.06
C ASP A 163 4.05 6.33 -4.26
N GLU A 164 2.88 6.77 -4.70
CA GLU A 164 2.05 7.72 -3.96
C GLU A 164 1.71 7.20 -2.57
N GLY A 165 1.31 5.93 -2.45
CA GLY A 165 0.98 5.29 -1.18
C GLY A 165 2.20 5.18 -0.26
N ALA A 166 3.32 4.68 -0.76
CA ALA A 166 4.56 4.53 0.01
C ALA A 166 5.14 5.88 0.47
N CYS A 167 5.13 6.89 -0.41
CA CYS A 167 5.61 8.22 -0.08
C CYS A 167 4.70 8.92 0.94
N SER A 168 3.38 8.77 0.82
CA SER A 168 2.42 9.33 1.78
C SER A 168 2.63 8.79 3.20
N GLN A 169 2.98 7.51 3.34
CA GLN A 169 3.27 6.89 4.63
C GLN A 169 4.60 7.38 5.24
N ALA A 170 5.52 7.86 4.40
CA ALA A 170 6.80 8.42 4.83
C ALA A 170 6.75 9.94 5.05
N ASP A 171 5.55 10.51 5.26
CA ASP A 171 5.31 11.95 5.40
C ASP A 171 5.88 12.76 4.22
N GLY A 172 5.90 12.17 3.03
CA GLY A 172 6.46 12.76 1.83
C GLY A 172 5.56 12.66 0.62
N VAL A 173 6.07 13.15 -0.51
CA VAL A 173 5.44 13.04 -1.83
C VAL A 173 6.42 12.37 -2.79
N ALA A 174 5.91 11.73 -3.82
CA ALA A 174 6.74 11.22 -4.91
C ALA A 174 7.41 12.41 -5.62
N VAL A 175 8.74 12.38 -5.74
CA VAL A 175 9.53 13.52 -6.28
C VAL A 175 10.32 13.16 -7.53
N GLY A 176 10.44 11.89 -7.87
CA GLY A 176 11.17 11.49 -9.07
C GLY A 176 11.09 10.02 -9.38
N HIS A 177 11.36 9.70 -10.65
CA HIS A 177 11.40 8.32 -11.15
C HIS A 177 12.67 8.12 -11.97
N ALA A 178 13.20 6.90 -11.90
CA ALA A 178 14.33 6.44 -12.70
C ALA A 178 14.08 5.00 -13.16
N GLU A 179 14.89 4.54 -14.09
CA GLU A 179 14.93 3.16 -14.56
C GLU A 179 16.37 2.68 -14.56
N ALA A 180 16.61 1.45 -14.12
CA ALA A 180 17.94 0.84 -14.05
C ALA A 180 17.89 -0.66 -14.33
N GLU A 181 18.98 -1.20 -14.87
CA GLU A 181 19.20 -2.63 -14.96
C GLU A 181 19.79 -3.14 -13.65
N ILE A 182 19.02 -3.95 -12.91
CA ILE A 182 19.44 -4.55 -11.64
C ILE A 182 19.14 -6.05 -11.65
N GLY A 183 20.13 -6.87 -11.32
CA GLY A 183 19.97 -8.33 -11.27
C GLY A 183 19.56 -8.95 -12.61
N GLY A 184 19.94 -8.33 -13.73
CA GLY A 184 19.64 -8.82 -15.08
C GLY A 184 18.23 -8.53 -15.56
N GLY A 185 17.57 -7.51 -15.01
CA GLY A 185 16.28 -7.04 -15.50
C GLY A 185 16.00 -5.61 -15.14
N THR A 186 15.05 -5.05 -15.87
CA THR A 186 14.60 -3.66 -15.69
C THR A 186 13.91 -3.48 -14.35
N VAL A 187 14.36 -2.49 -13.61
CA VAL A 187 13.78 -2.05 -12.32
C VAL A 187 13.43 -0.58 -12.43
N TYR A 188 12.20 -0.27 -12.12
CA TYR A 188 11.71 1.11 -12.03
C TYR A 188 11.86 1.58 -10.59
N ILE A 189 12.41 2.77 -10.41
CA ILE A 189 12.77 3.33 -9.10
C ILE A 189 11.99 4.62 -8.90
N GLY A 190 11.19 4.68 -7.85
CA GLY A 190 10.57 5.90 -7.34
C GLY A 190 11.36 6.47 -6.18
N SER A 191 11.24 7.77 -5.96
CA SER A 191 11.83 8.45 -4.80
C SER A 191 10.83 9.36 -4.11
N CYS A 192 10.82 9.31 -2.78
CA CYS A 192 9.99 10.14 -1.92
C CYS A 192 10.79 11.29 -1.30
N ALA A 193 10.12 12.41 -1.02
CA ALA A 193 10.74 13.55 -0.32
C ALA A 193 11.31 13.16 1.05
N GLY A 194 10.73 12.14 1.73
CA GLY A 194 11.23 11.59 3.01
C GLY A 194 12.42 10.63 2.88
N GLY A 195 13.01 10.46 1.68
CA GLY A 195 14.18 9.61 1.45
C GLY A 195 13.87 8.13 1.25
N VAL A 196 12.61 7.72 1.31
CA VAL A 196 12.19 6.37 0.92
C VAL A 196 12.37 6.22 -0.58
N LEU A 197 12.91 5.07 -1.00
CA LEU A 197 12.98 4.64 -2.40
C LEU A 197 12.03 3.47 -2.60
N THR A 198 11.34 3.48 -3.73
CA THR A 198 10.52 2.37 -4.20
C THR A 198 11.19 1.70 -5.39
N TYR A 199 10.98 0.42 -5.54
CA TYR A 199 11.56 -0.38 -6.62
C TYR A 199 10.50 -1.33 -7.15
N HIS A 200 10.35 -1.41 -8.48
CA HIS A 200 9.34 -2.25 -9.11
C HIS A 200 9.93 -3.04 -10.27
N THR A 201 9.60 -4.29 -10.32
CA THR A 201 9.87 -5.12 -11.50
C THR A 201 8.72 -6.09 -11.74
N ARG A 202 8.57 -6.48 -13.01
CA ARG A 202 7.59 -7.47 -13.43
C ARG A 202 8.31 -8.68 -13.98
N LEU A 203 7.93 -9.85 -13.49
CA LEU A 203 8.36 -11.15 -14.00
C LEU A 203 7.27 -11.65 -14.94
N GLU A 204 7.32 -11.23 -16.21
CA GLU A 204 6.23 -11.42 -17.17
C GLU A 204 5.80 -12.87 -17.33
N HIS A 205 6.77 -13.79 -17.49
CA HIS A 205 6.50 -15.21 -17.68
C HIS A 205 5.78 -15.88 -16.49
N ALA A 206 5.95 -15.31 -15.30
CA ALA A 206 5.33 -15.82 -14.08
C ALA A 206 4.04 -15.07 -13.70
N GLY A 207 3.75 -13.93 -14.34
CA GLY A 207 2.67 -13.03 -13.94
C GLY A 207 2.86 -12.47 -12.52
N ILE A 208 4.12 -12.21 -12.14
CA ILE A 208 4.49 -11.75 -10.81
C ILE A 208 4.95 -10.30 -10.88
N LEU A 209 4.50 -9.51 -9.93
CA LEU A 209 5.04 -8.18 -9.62
C LEU A 209 5.82 -8.27 -8.31
N VAL A 210 6.98 -7.63 -8.29
CA VAL A 210 7.75 -7.39 -7.06
C VAL A 210 7.86 -5.89 -6.87
N SER A 211 7.36 -5.40 -5.74
CA SER A 211 7.46 -4.00 -5.32
C SER A 211 8.15 -3.95 -3.96
N VAL A 212 9.16 -3.11 -3.84
CA VAL A 212 9.91 -2.90 -2.59
C VAL A 212 9.89 -1.44 -2.25
N HIS A 213 9.65 -1.08 -0.99
CA HIS A 213 10.01 0.23 -0.49
C HIS A 213 11.05 0.10 0.60
N ALA A 214 12.04 0.97 0.57
CA ALA A 214 13.20 0.87 1.42
C ALA A 214 13.70 2.25 1.83
N LEU A 215 14.29 2.33 3.02
CA LEU A 215 14.92 3.52 3.54
C LEU A 215 16.29 3.13 4.10
N GLY A 216 17.20 4.09 4.10
CA GLY A 216 18.50 3.98 4.73
C GLY A 216 19.67 3.87 3.75
N SER A 217 20.89 3.95 4.30
CA SER A 217 22.12 4.07 3.53
C SER A 217 22.60 2.78 2.88
N ARG A 218 22.09 1.64 3.33
CA ARG A 218 22.52 0.31 2.86
C ARG A 218 21.90 -0.10 1.53
N ARG A 219 20.94 0.69 1.01
CA ARG A 219 20.27 0.43 -0.27
C ARG A 219 19.68 -0.98 -0.35
N LEU A 220 18.98 -1.39 0.71
CA LEU A 220 18.46 -2.75 0.82
C LEU A 220 17.49 -3.10 -0.33
N GLY A 221 16.72 -2.12 -0.82
CA GLY A 221 15.82 -2.33 -1.95
C GLY A 221 16.53 -2.77 -3.21
N GLU A 222 17.67 -2.16 -3.57
CA GLU A 222 18.47 -2.60 -4.73
C GLU A 222 19.02 -4.00 -4.56
N LYS A 223 19.44 -4.36 -3.35
CA LYS A 223 19.99 -5.70 -3.05
C LYS A 223 18.90 -6.76 -3.13
N VAL A 224 17.68 -6.45 -2.70
CA VAL A 224 16.52 -7.32 -2.92
C VAL A 224 16.29 -7.51 -4.42
N MET A 225 16.23 -6.40 -5.19
CA MET A 225 16.02 -6.47 -6.64
C MET A 225 17.12 -7.25 -7.37
N ALA A 226 18.37 -7.10 -6.95
CA ALA A 226 19.50 -7.85 -7.52
C ALA A 226 19.44 -9.36 -7.26
N GLY A 227 18.76 -9.77 -6.18
CA GLY A 227 18.59 -11.17 -5.80
C GLY A 227 17.29 -11.81 -6.28
N ILE A 228 16.51 -11.15 -7.12
CA ILE A 228 15.24 -11.72 -7.64
C ILE A 228 15.53 -12.94 -8.52
N HIS A 229 14.80 -14.01 -8.27
CA HIS A 229 14.82 -15.24 -9.07
C HIS A 229 13.89 -15.09 -10.27
N ARG A 230 14.47 -15.06 -11.49
CA ARG A 230 13.78 -14.82 -12.77
C ARG A 230 13.57 -16.10 -13.54
#